data_e71ae8dc24eef4c3188098bb25e8dd24
#
_entry.id   e71ae8dc24eef4c3188098bb25e8dd24
#
_cell.length_a   1.000
_cell.length_b   1.000
_cell.length_c   1.000
_cell.angle_alpha   90.00
_cell.angle_beta   90.00
_cell.angle_gamma   90.00
#
_symmetry.space_group_name_H-M   'P 1'
#
loop_
_entity.id
_entity.type
_entity.pdbx_description
1 polymer ?
#
loop_
_entity_poly.entity_id
_entity_poly.type
_entity_poly.pdbx_seq_one_letter_code
_entity_poly.pdbx_strand_id
1 'polypeptide(L)'
;MKLLNRSGLKIRPDETTYKRPDTAQESLQRRVAILGIIMLAAFAVLFARLWFMQIVSGNDYKKKAEGNRIREISIEAPRGKILDRNGKVLVKNRNALTISIVPAEMRDQKVLVIERLSKLLGMGQKEIAYKIEKSQAPNRRAVLIKSDVGEEIVTYVDEHQREFPGVIAGTQPIREYPYSTLAAHVMGYLGEINPQMLKAKKKKGYEAGDEIG
;
A
#
# COMPACT_ATOMS: atom_id res chain seq x y z
N MET A 1 6.97 98.46 61.78
CA MET A 1 7.14 99.00 60.41
C MET A 1 6.39 98.12 59.44
N LYS A 2 5.23 98.60 59.00
CA LYS A 2 4.31 97.83 58.11
C LYS A 2 4.76 98.02 56.67
N LEU A 3 4.97 96.93 55.96
CA LEU A 3 5.02 97.01 54.51
C LEU A 3 3.86 96.25 53.94
N LEU A 4 2.98 96.99 53.32
CA LEU A 4 1.89 96.53 52.52
C LEU A 4 2.35 95.74 51.33
N ASN A 5 1.81 94.55 51.12
CA ASN A 5 1.91 93.88 49.83
C ASN A 5 0.57 93.97 49.12
N ARG A 6 0.65 94.58 47.96
CA ARG A 6 -0.44 94.80 46.98
C ARG A 6 -0.53 93.53 46.08
N SER A 7 -1.73 93.30 45.65
CA SER A 7 -2.17 92.44 44.58
C SER A 7 -2.56 90.97 44.97
N GLY A 8 -3.81 90.93 45.41
CA GLY A 8 -4.50 89.62 45.48
C GLY A 8 -4.91 89.18 44.09
N LEU A 9 -4.10 88.39 43.47
CA LEU A 9 -4.51 87.53 42.34
C LEU A 9 -4.49 86.13 42.80
N LYS A 10 -5.67 85.57 43.16
CA LYS A 10 -5.88 84.15 43.31
C LYS A 10 -5.86 83.53 41.92
N ILE A 11 -4.70 82.99 41.50
CA ILE A 11 -4.62 82.08 40.35
C ILE A 11 -5.24 80.79 40.85
N ARG A 12 -6.45 80.49 40.41
CA ARG A 12 -7.01 79.15 40.48
C ARG A 12 -6.20 78.29 39.50
N PRO A 13 -5.59 77.17 39.89
CA PRO A 13 -5.11 76.21 38.93
C PRO A 13 -6.36 75.68 38.24
N ASP A 14 -6.45 76.01 36.97
CA ASP A 14 -7.45 75.42 36.08
C ASP A 14 -7.07 73.98 35.87
N GLU A 15 -7.59 73.07 36.75
CA GLU A 15 -7.55 71.65 36.55
C GLU A 15 -8.50 71.29 35.43
N THR A 16 -8.18 71.68 34.23
CA THR A 16 -8.70 71.01 33.04
C THR A 16 -7.95 69.69 32.92
N THR A 17 -8.28 68.75 33.83
CA THR A 17 -7.99 67.33 33.61
C THR A 17 -8.72 66.98 32.32
N TYR A 18 -7.99 67.04 31.22
CA TYR A 18 -8.43 66.51 29.92
C TYR A 18 -8.66 65.00 30.10
N LYS A 19 -9.88 64.63 30.51
CA LYS A 19 -10.33 63.26 30.50
C LYS A 19 -10.37 62.80 29.06
N ARG A 20 -9.31 62.15 28.59
CA ARG A 20 -9.33 61.44 27.32
C ARG A 20 -10.58 60.55 27.29
N PRO A 21 -11.39 60.64 26.25
CA PRO A 21 -12.58 59.80 26.18
C PRO A 21 -12.14 58.33 26.20
N ASP A 22 -12.49 57.63 27.26
CA ASP A 22 -12.22 56.20 27.49
C ASP A 22 -12.86 55.26 26.42
N THR A 23 -13.69 55.85 25.57
CA THR A 23 -14.43 55.18 24.48
C THR A 23 -13.56 54.50 23.42
N ALA A 24 -12.37 55.05 23.13
CA ALA A 24 -11.44 54.43 22.15
C ALA A 24 -10.76 53.21 22.74
N GLN A 25 -10.40 53.21 24.00
CA GLN A 25 -9.72 52.13 24.69
C GLN A 25 -10.69 50.98 24.96
N GLU A 26 -11.93 51.23 25.35
CA GLU A 26 -12.99 50.25 25.51
C GLU A 26 -13.37 49.56 24.19
N SER A 27 -13.40 50.31 23.09
CA SER A 27 -13.70 49.75 21.77
C SER A 27 -12.58 48.83 21.28
N LEU A 28 -11.31 49.15 21.59
CA LEU A 28 -10.15 48.35 21.25
C LEU A 28 -10.11 47.03 22.05
N GLN A 29 -10.37 47.14 23.36
CA GLN A 29 -10.46 45.94 24.24
C GLN A 29 -11.58 45.02 23.81
N ARG A 30 -12.74 45.53 23.43
CA ARG A 30 -13.86 44.73 22.91
C ARG A 30 -13.51 44.03 21.60
N ARG A 31 -12.83 44.69 20.68
CA ARG A 31 -12.38 44.11 19.39
C ARG A 31 -11.36 43.02 19.62
N VAL A 32 -10.39 43.24 20.49
CA VAL A 32 -9.38 42.23 20.87
C VAL A 32 -10.05 41.01 21.57
N ALA A 33 -11.02 41.25 22.46
CA ALA A 33 -11.76 40.18 23.10
C ALA A 33 -12.57 39.32 22.10
N ILE A 34 -13.25 39.99 21.13
CA ILE A 34 -13.99 39.28 20.07
C ILE A 34 -13.04 38.45 19.21
N LEU A 35 -11.90 39.00 18.79
CA LEU A 35 -10.90 38.25 18.04
C LEU A 35 -10.35 37.06 18.85
N GLY A 36 -10.09 37.24 20.14
CA GLY A 36 -9.70 36.18 21.06
C GLY A 36 -10.72 35.06 21.16
N ILE A 37 -12.01 35.40 21.25
CA ILE A 37 -13.10 34.42 21.29
C ILE A 37 -13.19 33.66 19.95
N ILE A 38 -13.09 34.34 18.82
CA ILE A 38 -13.09 33.68 17.49
C ILE A 38 -11.92 32.73 17.36
N MET A 39 -10.72 33.15 17.77
CA MET A 39 -9.53 32.32 17.75
C MET A 39 -9.68 31.07 18.65
N LEU A 40 -10.20 31.28 19.87
CA LEU A 40 -10.45 30.17 20.80
C LEU A 40 -11.48 29.19 20.23
N ALA A 41 -12.56 29.68 19.61
CA ALA A 41 -13.55 28.86 18.96
C ALA A 41 -12.97 28.05 17.80
N ALA A 42 -12.11 28.67 16.95
CA ALA A 42 -11.42 27.98 15.88
C ALA A 42 -10.50 26.87 16.41
N PHE A 43 -9.74 27.13 17.47
CA PHE A 43 -8.91 26.12 18.13
C PHE A 43 -9.75 24.98 18.73
N ALA A 44 -10.89 25.30 19.35
CA ALA A 44 -11.78 24.29 19.91
C ALA A 44 -12.33 23.35 18.83
N VAL A 45 -12.70 23.87 17.66
CA VAL A 45 -13.15 23.06 16.52
C VAL A 45 -12.03 22.16 16.00
N LEU A 46 -10.82 22.68 15.85
CA LEU A 46 -9.66 21.90 15.42
C LEU A 46 -9.32 20.81 16.43
N PHE A 47 -9.35 21.14 17.73
CA PHE A 47 -9.10 20.18 18.78
C PHE A 47 -10.15 19.07 18.82
N ALA A 48 -11.43 19.43 18.70
CA ALA A 48 -12.52 18.45 18.62
C ALA A 48 -12.37 17.52 17.41
N ARG A 49 -11.96 18.06 16.26
CA ARG A 49 -11.69 17.27 15.07
C ARG A 49 -10.51 16.32 15.23
N LEU A 50 -9.41 16.78 15.83
CA LEU A 50 -8.25 15.93 16.15
C LEU A 50 -8.62 14.82 17.13
N TRP A 51 -9.34 15.16 18.18
CA TRP A 51 -9.87 14.19 19.15
C TRP A 51 -10.71 13.11 18.46
N PHE A 52 -11.64 13.52 17.62
CA PHE A 52 -12.49 12.58 16.88
C PHE A 52 -11.67 11.66 15.99
N MET A 53 -10.71 12.20 15.24
CA MET A 53 -9.86 11.41 14.33
C MET A 53 -8.93 10.45 15.09
N GLN A 54 -8.39 10.87 16.24
CA GLN A 54 -7.43 10.06 16.99
C GLN A 54 -8.10 8.99 17.87
N ILE A 55 -9.23 9.33 18.52
CA ILE A 55 -9.86 8.43 19.49
C ILE A 55 -11.00 7.65 18.85
N VAL A 56 -11.93 8.29 18.16
CA VAL A 56 -13.10 7.62 17.60
C VAL A 56 -12.75 6.85 16.33
N SER A 57 -12.04 7.49 15.40
CA SER A 57 -11.69 6.89 14.10
C SER A 57 -10.28 6.28 14.07
N GLY A 58 -9.51 6.39 15.16
CA GLY A 58 -8.12 5.95 15.22
C GLY A 58 -7.93 4.49 14.86
N ASN A 59 -8.79 3.60 15.33
CA ASN A 59 -8.74 2.18 15.01
C ASN A 59 -9.01 1.88 13.54
N ASP A 60 -9.89 2.63 12.88
CA ASP A 60 -10.18 2.44 11.46
C ASP A 60 -9.03 2.93 10.59
N TYR A 61 -8.42 4.05 10.96
CA TYR A 61 -7.20 4.53 10.29
C TYR A 61 -6.01 3.59 10.51
N LYS A 62 -5.87 3.02 11.72
CA LYS A 62 -4.85 2.03 12.01
C LYS A 62 -5.03 0.77 11.18
N LYS A 63 -6.25 0.22 11.09
CA LYS A 63 -6.56 -0.93 10.21
C LYS A 63 -6.28 -0.64 8.75
N LYS A 64 -6.61 0.56 8.25
CA LYS A 64 -6.28 0.97 6.87
C LYS A 64 -4.78 1.09 6.64
N ALA A 65 -4.04 1.61 7.60
CA ALA A 65 -2.59 1.72 7.54
C ALA A 65 -1.91 0.34 7.60
N GLU A 66 -2.40 -0.56 8.47
CA GLU A 66 -1.92 -1.95 8.55
C GLU A 66 -2.24 -2.71 7.27
N GLY A 67 -3.45 -2.57 6.70
CA GLY A 67 -3.82 -3.18 5.42
C GLY A 67 -2.97 -2.70 4.24
N ASN A 68 -2.43 -1.48 4.29
CA ASN A 68 -1.47 -0.99 3.29
C ASN A 68 -0.03 -1.49 3.52
N ARG A 69 0.31 -1.81 4.77
CA ARG A 69 1.66 -2.26 5.16
C ARG A 69 1.80 -3.77 5.09
N ILE A 70 0.74 -4.51 5.43
CA ILE A 70 0.74 -5.97 5.40
C ILE A 70 0.49 -6.40 3.95
N ARG A 71 1.49 -6.98 3.33
CA ARG A 71 1.38 -7.66 2.05
C ARG A 71 1.15 -9.13 2.33
N GLU A 72 -0.04 -9.62 2.08
CA GLU A 72 -0.30 -11.06 2.08
C GLU A 72 0.36 -11.67 0.84
N ILE A 73 1.44 -12.40 1.05
CA ILE A 73 2.06 -13.22 0.00
C ILE A 73 1.43 -14.61 0.14
N SER A 74 0.54 -14.95 -0.78
CA SER A 74 0.00 -16.29 -0.85
C SER A 74 1.12 -17.26 -1.30
N ILE A 75 1.59 -18.09 -0.39
CA ILE A 75 2.55 -19.16 -0.71
C ILE A 75 1.74 -20.41 -0.97
N GLU A 76 1.79 -20.91 -2.20
CA GLU A 76 1.12 -22.16 -2.55
C GLU A 76 1.75 -23.33 -1.82
N ALA A 77 0.93 -24.15 -1.18
CA ALA A 77 1.39 -25.34 -0.52
C ALA A 77 1.91 -26.36 -1.54
N PRO A 78 3.05 -27.01 -1.28
CA PRO A 78 3.56 -28.05 -2.16
C PRO A 78 2.59 -29.22 -2.21
N ARG A 79 2.27 -29.70 -3.41
CA ARG A 79 1.35 -30.83 -3.60
C ARG A 79 1.96 -32.12 -3.08
N GLY A 80 1.13 -33.08 -2.69
CA GLY A 80 1.55 -34.43 -2.26
C GLY A 80 2.27 -35.22 -3.38
N LYS A 81 3.07 -36.19 -3.00
CA LYS A 81 3.68 -37.16 -3.93
C LYS A 81 2.61 -38.14 -4.41
N ILE A 82 2.76 -38.61 -5.65
CA ILE A 82 1.95 -39.72 -6.18
C ILE A 82 2.87 -40.94 -6.27
N LEU A 83 2.43 -42.03 -5.66
CA LEU A 83 3.18 -43.29 -5.57
C LEU A 83 2.42 -44.38 -6.31
N ASP A 84 3.14 -45.40 -6.79
CA ASP A 84 2.53 -46.64 -7.26
C ASP A 84 2.21 -47.57 -6.06
N ARG A 85 1.61 -48.71 -6.34
CA ARG A 85 1.27 -49.73 -5.32
C ARG A 85 2.48 -50.25 -4.55
N ASN A 86 3.69 -50.15 -5.10
CA ASN A 86 4.94 -50.63 -4.52
C ASN A 86 5.69 -49.49 -3.77
N GLY A 87 5.08 -48.29 -3.65
CA GLY A 87 5.70 -47.13 -3.02
C GLY A 87 6.66 -46.34 -3.93
N LYS A 88 6.75 -46.70 -5.23
CA LYS A 88 7.61 -46.01 -6.18
C LYS A 88 7.04 -44.65 -6.55
N VAL A 89 7.86 -43.60 -6.51
CA VAL A 89 7.43 -42.23 -6.75
C VAL A 89 7.18 -42.03 -8.24
N LEU A 90 5.93 -41.78 -8.62
CA LEU A 90 5.51 -41.42 -9.99
C LEU A 90 5.54 -39.95 -10.23
N VAL A 91 5.16 -39.13 -9.24
CA VAL A 91 5.16 -37.68 -9.31
C VAL A 91 5.63 -37.12 -7.98
N LYS A 92 6.54 -36.16 -8.03
CA LYS A 92 7.02 -35.42 -6.86
C LYS A 92 7.11 -33.92 -7.16
N ASN A 93 7.39 -33.11 -6.15
CA ASN A 93 7.75 -31.71 -6.34
C ASN A 93 9.28 -31.58 -6.30
N ARG A 94 9.80 -30.65 -7.08
CA ARG A 94 11.16 -30.13 -6.94
C ARG A 94 11.13 -28.62 -6.83
N ASN A 95 12.07 -28.07 -6.13
CA ASN A 95 12.25 -26.62 -6.09
C ASN A 95 12.90 -26.16 -7.40
N ALA A 96 12.32 -25.16 -8.01
CA ALA A 96 12.86 -24.53 -9.21
C ALA A 96 12.93 -23.02 -9.04
N LEU A 97 13.97 -22.44 -9.61
CA LEU A 97 14.09 -20.99 -9.71
C LEU A 97 13.07 -20.47 -10.72
N THR A 98 12.33 -19.46 -10.34
CA THR A 98 11.21 -18.94 -11.14
C THR A 98 11.25 -17.42 -11.21
N ILE A 99 10.76 -16.90 -12.32
CA ILE A 99 10.47 -15.46 -12.48
C ILE A 99 8.97 -15.27 -12.56
N SER A 100 8.45 -14.48 -11.66
CA SER A 100 7.05 -14.10 -11.58
C SER A 100 6.89 -12.58 -11.68
N ILE A 101 5.72 -12.10 -12.11
CA ILE A 101 5.41 -10.68 -12.22
C ILE A 101 4.15 -10.36 -11.41
N VAL A 102 4.18 -9.28 -10.65
CA VAL A 102 3.01 -8.66 -10.03
C VAL A 102 2.57 -7.47 -10.89
N PRO A 103 1.50 -7.59 -11.70
CA PRO A 103 1.14 -6.58 -12.68
C PRO A 103 0.89 -5.19 -12.07
N ALA A 104 0.32 -5.13 -10.87
CA ALA A 104 0.03 -3.87 -10.17
C ALA A 104 1.29 -3.07 -9.79
N GLU A 105 2.45 -3.71 -9.67
CA GLU A 105 3.70 -3.06 -9.27
C GLU A 105 4.53 -2.53 -10.45
N MET A 106 4.24 -2.98 -11.67
CA MET A 106 4.89 -2.44 -12.86
C MET A 106 4.52 -0.99 -13.17
N ARG A 107 3.38 -0.50 -12.65
CA ARG A 107 2.87 0.87 -12.85
C ARG A 107 2.92 1.26 -14.33
N ASP A 108 3.47 2.44 -14.63
CA ASP A 108 3.57 3.00 -15.98
C ASP A 108 4.71 2.37 -16.82
N GLN A 109 5.52 1.48 -16.24
CA GLN A 109 6.68 0.88 -16.88
C GLN A 109 6.42 -0.51 -17.48
N LYS A 110 5.15 -0.93 -17.60
CA LYS A 110 4.77 -2.29 -18.07
C LYS A 110 5.47 -2.68 -19.37
N VAL A 111 5.46 -1.81 -20.37
CA VAL A 111 6.06 -2.09 -21.69
C VAL A 111 7.56 -2.27 -21.58
N LEU A 112 8.24 -1.40 -20.83
CA LEU A 112 9.69 -1.43 -20.66
C LEU A 112 10.15 -2.68 -19.89
N VAL A 113 9.42 -3.05 -18.84
CA VAL A 113 9.71 -4.27 -18.05
C VAL A 113 9.53 -5.51 -18.89
N ILE A 114 8.46 -5.61 -19.69
CA ILE A 114 8.22 -6.75 -20.60
C ILE A 114 9.33 -6.84 -21.65
N GLU A 115 9.77 -5.72 -22.21
CA GLU A 115 10.86 -5.71 -23.18
C GLU A 115 12.17 -6.23 -22.58
N ARG A 116 12.55 -5.72 -21.40
CA ARG A 116 13.76 -6.16 -20.70
C ARG A 116 13.72 -7.64 -20.32
N LEU A 117 12.59 -8.10 -19.78
CA LEU A 117 12.38 -9.51 -19.44
C LEU A 117 12.41 -10.41 -20.68
N SER A 118 11.84 -9.96 -21.79
CA SER A 118 11.88 -10.68 -23.05
C SER A 118 13.33 -10.97 -23.50
N LYS A 119 14.19 -9.96 -23.40
CA LYS A 119 15.63 -10.12 -23.72
C LYS A 119 16.34 -11.04 -22.73
N LEU A 120 16.07 -10.87 -21.43
CA LEU A 120 16.72 -11.64 -20.38
C LEU A 120 16.31 -13.13 -20.36
N LEU A 121 15.02 -13.40 -20.57
CA LEU A 121 14.46 -14.76 -20.53
C LEU A 121 14.51 -15.48 -21.87
N GLY A 122 14.84 -14.77 -22.96
CA GLY A 122 14.77 -15.32 -24.32
C GLY A 122 13.35 -15.66 -24.77
N MET A 123 12.33 -14.96 -24.26
CA MET A 123 10.91 -15.17 -24.56
C MET A 123 10.36 -14.02 -25.39
N GLY A 124 9.34 -14.29 -26.21
CA GLY A 124 8.67 -13.24 -26.98
C GLY A 124 7.89 -12.27 -26.07
N GLN A 125 7.97 -10.96 -26.35
CA GLN A 125 7.20 -9.94 -25.60
C GLN A 125 5.70 -10.24 -25.59
N LYS A 126 5.16 -10.70 -26.76
CA LYS A 126 3.74 -11.08 -26.88
C LYS A 126 3.38 -12.27 -25.99
N GLU A 127 4.30 -13.21 -25.82
CA GLU A 127 4.09 -14.38 -24.95
C GLU A 127 4.01 -13.97 -23.48
N ILE A 128 4.92 -13.10 -23.03
CA ILE A 128 4.90 -12.57 -21.66
C ILE A 128 3.62 -11.78 -21.41
N ALA A 129 3.26 -10.88 -22.34
CA ALA A 129 2.02 -10.10 -22.24
C ALA A 129 0.79 -11.02 -22.18
N TYR A 130 0.74 -12.04 -23.03
CA TYR A 130 -0.35 -13.02 -23.07
C TYR A 130 -0.48 -13.80 -21.74
N LYS A 131 0.64 -14.23 -21.12
CA LYS A 131 0.61 -14.91 -19.82
C LYS A 131 0.04 -13.99 -18.73
N ILE A 132 0.43 -12.71 -18.75
CA ILE A 132 -0.09 -11.72 -17.79
C ILE A 132 -1.59 -11.48 -17.97
N GLU A 133 -2.06 -11.36 -19.23
CA GLU A 133 -3.46 -11.09 -19.55
C GLU A 133 -4.36 -12.30 -19.35
N LYS A 134 -3.86 -13.49 -19.68
CA LYS A 134 -4.59 -14.75 -19.54
C LYS A 134 -4.77 -15.15 -18.08
N SER A 135 -3.85 -14.77 -17.21
CA SER A 135 -3.95 -15.07 -15.78
C SER A 135 -5.20 -14.42 -15.19
N GLN A 136 -6.05 -15.23 -14.58
CA GLN A 136 -7.25 -14.78 -13.87
C GLN A 136 -6.91 -14.29 -12.45
N ALA A 137 -5.64 -14.32 -12.08
CA ALA A 137 -5.18 -13.86 -10.79
C ALA A 137 -5.45 -12.35 -10.60
N PRO A 138 -5.79 -11.91 -9.38
CA PRO A 138 -5.88 -10.49 -9.09
C PRO A 138 -4.59 -9.76 -9.47
N ASN A 139 -4.67 -8.54 -9.97
CA ASN A 139 -3.50 -7.74 -10.40
C ASN A 139 -2.38 -7.62 -9.35
N ARG A 140 -2.69 -7.87 -8.08
CA ARG A 140 -1.74 -7.86 -6.96
C ARG A 140 -1.08 -9.20 -6.68
N ARG A 141 -1.52 -10.27 -7.34
CA ARG A 141 -0.91 -11.62 -7.20
C ARG A 141 0.20 -11.78 -8.22
N ALA A 142 1.25 -12.52 -7.84
CA ALA A 142 2.34 -12.84 -8.74
C ALA A 142 1.88 -13.84 -9.81
N VAL A 143 2.16 -13.53 -11.07
CA VAL A 143 1.90 -14.40 -12.21
C VAL A 143 3.22 -15.05 -12.63
N LEU A 144 3.27 -16.37 -12.64
CA LEU A 144 4.45 -17.11 -13.06
C LEU A 144 4.71 -16.91 -14.57
N ILE A 145 5.86 -16.40 -14.91
CA ILE A 145 6.26 -16.18 -16.31
C ILE A 145 7.12 -17.33 -16.82
N LYS A 146 8.15 -17.68 -16.08
CA LYS A 146 9.07 -18.76 -16.46
C LYS A 146 9.55 -19.51 -15.22
N SER A 147 9.53 -20.83 -15.31
CA SER A 147 10.16 -21.74 -14.35
C SER A 147 11.46 -22.28 -14.92
N ASP A 148 12.29 -22.87 -14.06
CA ASP A 148 13.60 -23.44 -14.43
C ASP A 148 14.54 -22.41 -15.08
N VAL A 149 14.59 -21.21 -14.48
CA VAL A 149 15.56 -20.19 -14.90
C VAL A 149 16.93 -20.47 -14.26
N GLY A 150 18.00 -20.06 -14.95
CA GLY A 150 19.35 -20.15 -14.38
C GLY A 150 19.53 -19.22 -13.19
N GLU A 151 20.42 -19.59 -12.28
CA GLU A 151 20.76 -18.77 -11.11
C GLU A 151 21.28 -17.38 -11.50
N GLU A 152 21.99 -17.29 -12.61
CA GLU A 152 22.48 -16.02 -13.18
C GLU A 152 21.34 -15.03 -13.45
N ILE A 153 20.20 -15.52 -13.97
CA ILE A 153 19.03 -14.68 -14.26
C ILE A 153 18.38 -14.16 -12.97
N VAL A 154 18.26 -15.03 -11.97
CA VAL A 154 17.71 -14.68 -10.66
C VAL A 154 18.58 -13.62 -10.00
N THR A 155 19.88 -13.84 -9.94
CA THR A 155 20.86 -12.90 -9.38
C THR A 155 20.82 -11.56 -10.11
N TYR A 156 20.77 -11.57 -11.43
CA TYR A 156 20.68 -10.36 -12.24
C TYR A 156 19.42 -9.54 -11.93
N VAL A 157 18.26 -10.19 -11.82
CA VAL A 157 17.01 -9.52 -11.49
C VAL A 157 17.05 -8.93 -10.09
N ASP A 158 17.62 -9.66 -9.11
CA ASP A 158 17.73 -9.20 -7.71
C ASP A 158 18.67 -8.02 -7.57
N GLU A 159 19.79 -8.00 -8.29
CA GLU A 159 20.72 -6.88 -8.31
C GLU A 159 20.14 -5.64 -9.00
N HIS A 160 19.29 -5.83 -10.00
CA HIS A 160 18.71 -4.76 -10.82
C HIS A 160 17.23 -4.51 -10.55
N GLN A 161 16.74 -4.71 -9.32
CA GLN A 161 15.32 -4.57 -8.97
C GLN A 161 14.68 -3.24 -9.40
N ARG A 162 15.47 -2.16 -9.42
CA ARG A 162 14.99 -0.84 -9.88
C ARG A 162 14.60 -0.83 -11.36
N GLU A 163 15.22 -1.69 -12.15
CA GLU A 163 14.96 -1.82 -13.57
C GLU A 163 13.81 -2.78 -13.88
N PHE A 164 13.46 -3.64 -12.91
CA PHE A 164 12.43 -4.67 -12.98
C PHE A 164 11.33 -4.48 -11.92
N PRO A 165 10.64 -3.32 -11.89
CA PRO A 165 9.58 -3.11 -10.91
C PRO A 165 8.46 -4.15 -11.09
N GLY A 166 8.06 -4.78 -9.99
CA GLY A 166 7.02 -5.80 -9.98
C GLY A 166 7.48 -7.19 -10.44
N VAL A 167 8.75 -7.37 -10.77
CA VAL A 167 9.32 -8.70 -11.04
C VAL A 167 9.83 -9.30 -9.74
N ILE A 168 9.48 -10.55 -9.50
CA ILE A 168 9.91 -11.34 -8.34
C ILE A 168 10.69 -12.54 -8.88
N ALA A 169 11.95 -12.62 -8.51
CA ALA A 169 12.75 -13.81 -8.67
C ALA A 169 12.70 -14.63 -7.37
N GLY A 170 12.59 -15.94 -7.47
CA GLY A 170 12.49 -16.76 -6.28
C GLY A 170 12.41 -18.26 -6.59
N THR A 171 12.24 -19.05 -5.54
CA THR A 171 12.12 -20.50 -5.64
C THR A 171 10.67 -20.90 -5.42
N GLN A 172 10.12 -21.70 -6.35
CA GLN A 172 8.77 -22.25 -6.21
C GLN A 172 8.81 -23.78 -6.43
N PRO A 173 7.95 -24.56 -5.72
CA PRO A 173 7.81 -25.97 -5.95
C PRO A 173 7.07 -26.23 -7.26
N ILE A 174 7.74 -26.87 -8.22
CA ILE A 174 7.12 -27.32 -9.48
C ILE A 174 6.97 -28.82 -9.51
N ARG A 175 6.04 -29.31 -10.31
CA ARG A 175 5.82 -30.76 -10.51
C ARG A 175 6.93 -31.37 -11.35
N GLU A 176 7.43 -32.51 -10.90
CA GLU A 176 8.41 -33.32 -11.61
C GLU A 176 7.82 -34.71 -11.86
N TYR A 177 7.94 -35.15 -13.10
CA TYR A 177 7.47 -36.46 -13.56
C TYR A 177 8.69 -37.30 -13.95
N PRO A 178 9.27 -38.11 -13.03
CA PRO A 178 10.50 -38.85 -13.26
C PRO A 178 10.41 -39.83 -14.46
N TYR A 179 9.20 -40.27 -14.77
CA TYR A 179 8.93 -41.22 -15.86
C TYR A 179 8.23 -40.60 -17.06
N SER A 180 8.37 -39.25 -17.23
CA SER A 180 7.83 -38.51 -18.36
C SER A 180 6.33 -38.76 -18.62
N THR A 181 6.02 -39.49 -19.69
CA THR A 181 4.66 -39.75 -20.17
C THR A 181 3.98 -40.93 -19.51
N LEU A 182 4.67 -41.66 -18.59
CA LEU A 182 4.10 -42.84 -17.94
C LEU A 182 2.80 -42.47 -17.19
N ALA A 183 1.73 -43.15 -17.54
CA ALA A 183 0.40 -42.98 -16.94
C ALA A 183 -0.19 -41.57 -17.02
N ALA A 184 0.25 -40.74 -17.98
CA ALA A 184 -0.23 -39.34 -18.12
C ALA A 184 -1.77 -39.25 -18.23
N HIS A 185 -2.40 -40.20 -18.93
CA HIS A 185 -3.86 -40.28 -19.07
C HIS A 185 -4.60 -40.61 -17.75
N VAL A 186 -3.94 -41.22 -16.79
CA VAL A 186 -4.49 -41.56 -15.46
C VAL A 186 -4.23 -40.40 -14.47
N MET A 187 -3.06 -39.80 -14.56
CA MET A 187 -2.66 -38.69 -13.65
C MET A 187 -3.34 -37.36 -13.95
N GLY A 188 -3.87 -37.20 -15.18
CA GLY A 188 -4.53 -35.98 -15.59
C GLY A 188 -3.55 -34.81 -15.81
N TYR A 189 -4.09 -33.60 -15.77
CA TYR A 189 -3.33 -32.35 -15.94
C TYR A 189 -3.76 -31.32 -14.90
N LEU A 190 -2.89 -30.37 -14.65
CA LEU A 190 -3.16 -29.21 -13.80
C LEU A 190 -3.49 -28.01 -14.68
N GLY A 191 -4.40 -27.19 -14.22
CA GLY A 191 -4.74 -25.94 -14.89
C GLY A 191 -5.31 -24.92 -13.91
N GLU A 192 -5.29 -23.65 -14.31
CA GLU A 192 -5.94 -22.60 -13.53
C GLU A 192 -7.44 -22.86 -13.40
N ILE A 193 -7.99 -22.58 -12.21
CA ILE A 193 -9.41 -22.73 -11.92
C ILE A 193 -10.23 -21.81 -12.82
N ASN A 194 -11.20 -22.38 -13.52
CA ASN A 194 -12.09 -21.59 -14.37
C ASN A 194 -13.15 -20.83 -13.53
N PRO A 195 -13.77 -19.75 -14.07
CA PRO A 195 -14.74 -18.92 -13.34
C PRO A 195 -15.93 -19.69 -12.81
N GLN A 196 -16.37 -20.74 -13.49
CA GLN A 196 -17.53 -21.55 -13.07
C GLN A 196 -17.15 -22.43 -11.86
N MET A 197 -16.00 -23.09 -11.92
CA MET A 197 -15.46 -23.88 -10.81
C MET A 197 -15.13 -23.00 -9.61
N LEU A 198 -14.62 -21.79 -9.83
CA LEU A 198 -14.34 -20.82 -8.78
C LEU A 198 -15.61 -20.47 -8.00
N LYS A 199 -16.73 -20.20 -8.68
CA LYS A 199 -18.02 -19.93 -8.02
C LYS A 199 -18.46 -21.09 -7.11
N ALA A 200 -18.28 -22.32 -7.57
CA ALA A 200 -18.65 -23.52 -6.80
C ALA A 200 -17.71 -23.79 -5.61
N LYS A 201 -16.42 -23.47 -5.77
CA LYS A 201 -15.37 -23.81 -4.77
C LYS A 201 -14.93 -22.62 -3.91
N LYS A 202 -15.47 -21.42 -4.11
CA LYS A 202 -15.12 -20.21 -3.35
C LYS A 202 -15.27 -20.39 -1.83
N LYS A 203 -16.31 -21.13 -1.39
CA LYS A 203 -16.52 -21.48 0.03
C LYS A 203 -15.42 -22.39 0.60
N LYS A 204 -14.62 -23.05 -0.23
CA LYS A 204 -13.49 -23.91 0.16
C LYS A 204 -12.15 -23.18 0.18
N GLY A 205 -12.15 -21.84 0.01
CA GLY A 205 -10.96 -21.01 0.06
C GLY A 205 -10.20 -20.87 -1.27
N TYR A 206 -10.77 -21.35 -2.39
CA TYR A 206 -10.14 -21.17 -3.70
C TYR A 206 -10.28 -19.73 -4.20
N GLU A 207 -9.21 -19.22 -4.78
CA GLU A 207 -9.11 -17.90 -5.38
C GLU A 207 -8.84 -17.99 -6.89
N ALA A 208 -9.08 -16.88 -7.59
CA ALA A 208 -8.74 -16.78 -9.01
C ALA A 208 -7.21 -16.90 -9.19
N GLY A 209 -6.80 -17.73 -10.16
CA GLY A 209 -5.40 -18.04 -10.41
C GLY A 209 -4.86 -19.27 -9.67
N ASP A 210 -5.67 -19.92 -8.78
CA ASP A 210 -5.28 -21.19 -8.19
C ASP A 210 -5.29 -22.32 -9.22
N GLU A 211 -4.32 -23.21 -9.11
CA GLU A 211 -4.27 -24.42 -9.93
C GLU A 211 -5.13 -25.52 -9.34
N ILE A 212 -5.88 -26.18 -10.20
CA ILE A 212 -6.71 -27.34 -9.87
C ILE A 212 -6.47 -28.46 -10.88
N GLY A 213 -6.57 -29.70 -10.40
CA GLY A 213 -6.47 -30.92 -11.23
C GLY A 213 -7.66 -31.81 -11.05
#